data_12914079835299603a3da8dffaa16e2a
#
_entry.id   12914079835299603a3da8dffaa16e2a
#
_cell.length_a   1.000
_cell.length_b   1.000
_cell.length_c   1.000
_cell.angle_alpha   90.00
_cell.angle_beta   90.00
_cell.angle_gamma   90.00
#
_symmetry.space_group_name_H-M   'P 1'
#
loop_
_entity.id
_entity.type
_entity.pdbx_description
1 polymer ?
#
loop_
_entity_poly.entity_id
_entity_poly.type
_entity_poly.pdbx_seq_one_letter_code
_entity_poly.pdbx_strand_id
1 'polypeptide(L)'
;MKKSTKIIFLILVIIILTVGVMYLVDLNRMKHNKPVLLSTWGRKYVLPAKVNTKLSVVTSLEDEITSNTAWCGTFNLIWNDLKNDLAKKDIVFNPQPTAVDNLNKGTFNTSCLSEDSYYKVYGSPTLELKKQIEKAIKEKFNETSDILDDFSWEEGESDNYFLYVMLKKQFEFPKVFTKLENGDFGKYKNVKYFGIDSNTDEAVRDQVKVLYYNSSSDFAIKLKTKQNDEVIISRGNTENNFGDIFKGITEKSSKYEGKKSFSKTDKLKIPKISFNLKQEITEVENKPYTFSNGDIYYIEKALQTIEFDLDEKGGRIKSEAGMMTKLSAAMPEEPREFMVDDTFTIFLKEKGKDLPYFAAQISDISQVQ
;
A
#
# COMPACT_ATOMS: atom_id res chain seq x y z
N MET A 1 -48.47 5.84 -27.61
CA MET A 1 -47.27 4.95 -27.54
C MET A 1 -46.14 5.27 -28.56
N LYS A 2 -46.41 5.62 -29.82
CA LYS A 2 -45.36 5.82 -30.86
C LYS A 2 -44.42 7.03 -30.63
N LYS A 3 -44.78 8.10 -29.91
CA LYS A 3 -43.90 9.26 -29.66
C LYS A 3 -42.84 9.00 -28.57
N SER A 4 -43.22 8.28 -27.52
CA SER A 4 -42.32 7.95 -26.38
C SER A 4 -41.19 7.01 -26.85
N THR A 5 -41.48 6.03 -27.69
CA THR A 5 -40.48 5.08 -28.18
C THR A 5 -39.41 5.77 -29.07
N LYS A 6 -39.84 6.77 -29.88
CA LYS A 6 -38.88 7.56 -30.69
C LYS A 6 -37.97 8.44 -29.84
N ILE A 7 -38.49 9.00 -28.74
CA ILE A 7 -37.68 9.83 -27.82
C ILE A 7 -36.66 8.95 -27.08
N ILE A 8 -37.05 7.78 -26.59
CA ILE A 8 -36.14 6.82 -25.92
C ILE A 8 -35.05 6.35 -26.91
N PHE A 9 -35.41 6.04 -28.16
CA PHE A 9 -34.45 5.65 -29.19
C PHE A 9 -33.46 6.77 -29.52
N LEU A 10 -33.93 8.03 -29.61
CA LEU A 10 -33.09 9.19 -29.83
C LEU A 10 -32.09 9.43 -28.68
N ILE A 11 -32.57 9.28 -27.45
CA ILE A 11 -31.71 9.39 -26.24
C ILE A 11 -30.62 8.31 -26.23
N LEU A 12 -30.98 7.06 -26.54
CA LEU A 12 -30.05 5.95 -26.66
C LEU A 12 -28.98 6.19 -27.74
N VAL A 13 -29.37 6.69 -28.90
CA VAL A 13 -28.42 7.04 -29.98
C VAL A 13 -27.47 8.17 -29.56
N ILE A 14 -27.97 9.19 -28.83
CA ILE A 14 -27.13 10.27 -28.32
C ILE A 14 -26.13 9.74 -27.28
N ILE A 15 -26.55 8.85 -26.38
CA ILE A 15 -25.67 8.23 -25.38
C ILE A 15 -24.57 7.40 -26.08
N ILE A 16 -24.92 6.60 -27.08
CA ILE A 16 -23.95 5.79 -27.84
C ILE A 16 -22.94 6.69 -28.58
N LEU A 17 -23.41 7.79 -29.20
CA LEU A 17 -22.54 8.73 -29.88
C LEU A 17 -21.60 9.47 -28.91
N THR A 18 -22.11 9.90 -27.74
CA THR A 18 -21.26 10.56 -26.73
C THR A 18 -20.21 9.62 -26.14
N VAL A 19 -20.55 8.37 -25.86
CA VAL A 19 -19.61 7.33 -25.42
C VAL A 19 -18.58 7.03 -26.51
N GLY A 20 -19.00 6.94 -27.77
CA GLY A 20 -18.10 6.73 -28.90
C GLY A 20 -17.10 7.87 -29.10
N VAL A 21 -17.56 9.14 -29.00
CA VAL A 21 -16.67 10.30 -29.07
C VAL A 21 -15.68 10.32 -27.90
N MET A 22 -16.14 10.04 -26.68
CA MET A 22 -15.27 9.93 -25.50
C MET A 22 -14.21 8.83 -25.68
N TYR A 23 -14.58 7.69 -26.22
CA TYR A 23 -13.64 6.61 -26.49
C TYR A 23 -12.57 6.99 -27.52
N LEU A 24 -12.94 7.69 -28.59
CA LEU A 24 -11.97 8.19 -29.59
C LEU A 24 -11.03 9.26 -29.00
N VAL A 25 -11.56 10.15 -28.15
CA VAL A 25 -10.75 11.14 -27.44
C VAL A 25 -9.78 10.45 -26.49
N ASP A 26 -10.22 9.41 -25.78
CA ASP A 26 -9.40 8.65 -24.87
C ASP A 26 -8.29 7.87 -25.58
N LEU A 27 -8.55 7.27 -26.74
CA LEU A 27 -7.52 6.66 -27.59
C LEU A 27 -6.43 7.65 -28.00
N ASN A 28 -6.82 8.89 -28.33
CA ASN A 28 -5.87 9.95 -28.67
C ASN A 28 -5.09 10.44 -27.43
N ARG A 29 -5.73 10.49 -26.26
CA ARG A 29 -5.09 10.83 -24.98
C ARG A 29 -4.10 9.76 -24.52
N MET A 30 -4.43 8.46 -24.71
CA MET A 30 -3.51 7.34 -24.42
C MET A 30 -2.23 7.44 -25.26
N LYS A 31 -2.33 7.78 -26.56
CA LYS A 31 -1.18 7.97 -27.44
C LYS A 31 -0.23 9.09 -26.97
N HIS A 32 -0.72 10.03 -26.16
CA HIS A 32 0.01 11.17 -25.65
C HIS A 32 0.24 11.14 -24.13
N ASN A 33 0.10 9.96 -23.48
CA ASN A 33 0.22 9.78 -22.03
C ASN A 33 -0.66 10.73 -21.20
N LYS A 34 -1.84 11.09 -21.68
CA LYS A 34 -2.80 11.97 -20.99
C LYS A 34 -3.91 11.13 -20.35
N PRO A 35 -4.47 11.56 -19.20
CA PRO A 35 -5.54 10.83 -18.51
C PRO A 35 -6.79 10.70 -19.38
N VAL A 36 -7.42 9.51 -19.39
CA VAL A 36 -8.59 9.16 -20.20
C VAL A 36 -9.91 9.59 -19.55
N LEU A 37 -10.91 10.04 -20.37
CA LEU A 37 -12.17 10.61 -19.89
C LEU A 37 -13.22 9.55 -19.51
N LEU A 38 -13.31 8.43 -20.23
CA LEU A 38 -14.24 7.34 -19.93
C LEU A 38 -13.99 6.65 -18.59
N SER A 39 -12.73 6.72 -18.09
CA SER A 39 -12.38 6.22 -16.76
C SER A 39 -13.00 7.03 -15.60
N THR A 40 -13.57 8.22 -15.88
CA THR A 40 -14.21 9.05 -14.85
C THR A 40 -15.66 8.66 -14.57
N TRP A 41 -16.30 7.84 -15.42
CA TRP A 41 -17.68 7.35 -15.21
C TRP A 41 -17.79 6.18 -14.24
N GLY A 42 -16.70 5.44 -14.02
CA GLY A 42 -16.60 4.53 -12.89
C GLY A 42 -15.34 4.93 -12.14
N ARG A 43 -15.47 5.84 -11.17
CA ARG A 43 -14.38 6.37 -10.34
C ARG A 43 -13.07 5.54 -10.42
N LYS A 44 -12.37 5.61 -11.57
CA LYS A 44 -10.95 5.32 -11.56
C LYS A 44 -10.27 6.54 -10.95
N TYR A 45 -9.51 6.34 -9.88
CA TYR A 45 -8.52 7.32 -9.48
C TYR A 45 -7.65 7.61 -10.71
N VAL A 46 -7.62 8.86 -11.13
CA VAL A 46 -6.57 9.29 -12.04
C VAL A 46 -5.30 9.17 -11.21
N LEU A 47 -4.43 8.22 -11.57
CA LEU A 47 -3.08 8.19 -11.02
C LEU A 47 -2.51 9.59 -11.20
N PRO A 48 -2.02 10.26 -10.15
CA PRO A 48 -1.25 11.46 -10.35
C PRO A 48 -0.14 11.13 -11.35
N ALA A 49 0.11 12.03 -12.29
CA ALA A 49 1.26 11.92 -13.20
C ALA A 49 2.47 11.55 -12.35
N LYS A 50 3.30 10.56 -12.80
CA LYS A 50 4.49 10.06 -12.11
C LYS A 50 5.15 11.18 -11.30
N VAL A 51 4.83 11.28 -10.04
CA VAL A 51 5.54 12.17 -9.12
C VAL A 51 6.86 11.46 -8.91
N ASN A 52 7.95 12.14 -9.24
CA ASN A 52 9.29 11.65 -9.00
C ASN A 52 9.53 11.75 -7.48
N THR A 53 8.97 10.81 -6.72
CA THR A 53 9.01 10.82 -5.26
C THR A 53 10.41 10.43 -4.82
N LYS A 54 11.02 11.25 -3.95
CA LYS A 54 12.27 10.93 -3.26
C LYS A 54 12.00 10.01 -2.06
N LEU A 55 11.21 8.95 -2.27
CA LEU A 55 11.08 7.86 -1.31
C LEU A 55 12.12 6.80 -1.63
N SER A 56 12.82 6.29 -0.62
CA SER A 56 13.62 5.08 -0.72
C SER A 56 12.75 3.85 -0.49
N VAL A 57 13.10 2.74 -1.11
CA VAL A 57 12.49 1.43 -0.87
C VAL A 57 13.54 0.57 -0.16
N VAL A 58 13.14 -0.06 0.94
CA VAL A 58 13.94 -1.08 1.62
C VAL A 58 13.36 -2.46 1.34
N THR A 59 14.19 -3.49 1.37
CA THR A 59 13.82 -4.84 0.95
C THR A 59 13.31 -5.71 2.11
N SER A 60 13.64 -5.33 3.34
CA SER A 60 13.25 -6.04 4.56
C SER A 60 12.75 -5.08 5.65
N LEU A 61 11.93 -5.59 6.58
CA LEU A 61 11.50 -4.85 7.77
C LEU A 61 12.66 -4.45 8.68
N GLU A 62 13.77 -5.16 8.62
CA GLU A 62 14.97 -4.96 9.43
C GLU A 62 15.97 -4.00 8.79
N ASP A 63 15.74 -3.56 7.55
CA ASP A 63 16.62 -2.60 6.87
C ASP A 63 16.47 -1.20 7.47
N GLU A 64 17.56 -0.43 7.43
CA GLU A 64 17.62 0.91 8.02
C GLU A 64 16.73 1.90 7.28
N ILE A 65 15.94 2.67 8.04
CA ILE A 65 15.11 3.78 7.56
C ILE A 65 15.96 5.05 7.57
N THR A 66 16.04 5.74 6.44
CA THR A 66 16.86 6.96 6.32
C THR A 66 16.06 8.25 6.33
N SER A 67 14.97 8.34 5.55
CA SER A 67 14.11 9.52 5.45
C SER A 67 12.69 9.06 5.11
N ASN A 68 12.10 9.57 4.04
CA ASN A 68 10.90 8.94 3.47
C ASN A 68 11.28 7.55 2.96
N THR A 69 10.77 6.52 3.58
CA THR A 69 11.10 5.13 3.26
C THR A 69 9.83 4.30 3.22
N ALA A 70 9.71 3.42 2.24
CA ALA A 70 8.63 2.45 2.13
C ALA A 70 9.19 1.02 2.04
N TRP A 71 8.42 0.08 2.56
CA TRP A 71 8.63 -1.36 2.45
C TRP A 71 7.32 -2.07 2.09
N CYS A 72 7.42 -3.07 1.23
CA CYS A 72 6.33 -4.00 0.95
C CYS A 72 6.87 -5.42 0.84
N GLY A 73 6.17 -6.39 1.43
CA GLY A 73 6.60 -7.77 1.54
C GLY A 73 6.77 -8.55 0.22
N THR A 74 6.43 -7.95 -0.93
CA THR A 74 6.55 -8.62 -2.24
C THR A 74 7.98 -9.07 -2.55
N PHE A 75 8.99 -8.25 -2.25
CA PHE A 75 10.38 -8.62 -2.49
C PHE A 75 10.82 -9.80 -1.60
N ASN A 76 10.37 -9.83 -0.34
CA ASN A 76 10.63 -10.97 0.56
C ASN A 76 10.03 -12.27 0.03
N LEU A 77 8.84 -12.23 -0.61
CA LEU A 77 8.20 -13.43 -1.15
C LEU A 77 9.01 -14.03 -2.30
N ILE A 78 9.47 -13.22 -3.27
CA ILE A 78 10.32 -13.72 -4.37
C ILE A 78 11.70 -14.18 -3.86
N TRP A 79 12.26 -13.48 -2.86
CA TRP A 79 13.52 -13.91 -2.25
C TRP A 79 13.41 -15.27 -1.56
N ASN A 80 12.31 -15.51 -0.86
CA ASN A 80 12.05 -16.81 -0.25
C ASN A 80 11.93 -17.93 -1.29
N ASP A 81 11.27 -17.69 -2.43
CA ASP A 81 11.21 -18.65 -3.53
C ASP A 81 12.60 -18.90 -4.13
N LEU A 82 13.37 -17.85 -4.37
CA LEU A 82 14.76 -17.98 -4.85
C LEU A 82 15.61 -18.81 -3.88
N LYS A 83 15.55 -18.48 -2.58
CA LYS A 83 16.36 -19.14 -1.55
C LYS A 83 15.94 -20.57 -1.29
N ASN A 84 14.63 -20.81 -1.07
CA ASN A 84 14.15 -22.08 -0.56
C ASN A 84 13.86 -23.09 -1.66
N ASP A 85 13.30 -22.64 -2.80
CA ASP A 85 12.83 -23.53 -3.85
C ASP A 85 13.87 -23.74 -4.95
N LEU A 86 14.58 -22.65 -5.35
CA LEU A 86 15.57 -22.72 -6.43
C LEU A 86 16.98 -22.99 -5.90
N ALA A 87 17.55 -22.08 -5.12
CA ALA A 87 18.93 -22.25 -4.59
C ALA A 87 19.04 -23.33 -3.53
N LYS A 88 17.97 -23.59 -2.75
CA LYS A 88 17.86 -24.55 -1.62
C LYS A 88 18.91 -24.30 -0.54
N LYS A 89 19.30 -23.08 -0.35
CA LYS A 89 20.21 -22.55 0.68
C LYS A 89 20.15 -21.03 0.71
N ASP A 90 20.74 -20.43 1.73
CA ASP A 90 20.90 -18.99 1.82
C ASP A 90 21.70 -18.43 0.64
N ILE A 91 21.30 -17.27 0.14
CA ILE A 91 22.02 -16.56 -0.91
C ILE A 91 23.18 -15.82 -0.27
N VAL A 92 24.38 -16.04 -0.82
CA VAL A 92 25.62 -15.44 -0.30
C VAL A 92 26.36 -14.77 -1.42
N PHE A 93 26.63 -13.48 -1.25
CA PHE A 93 27.46 -12.65 -2.13
C PHE A 93 28.82 -12.37 -1.48
N ASN A 94 29.77 -11.90 -2.26
CA ASN A 94 31.04 -11.42 -1.75
C ASN A 94 31.43 -10.08 -2.43
N PRO A 95 31.41 -8.94 -1.72
CA PRO A 95 30.97 -8.78 -0.33
C PRO A 95 29.43 -8.97 -0.15
N GLN A 96 29.03 -9.38 1.06
CA GLN A 96 27.62 -9.59 1.41
C GLN A 96 26.95 -8.25 1.78
N PRO A 97 25.85 -7.83 1.11
CA PRO A 97 25.05 -6.70 1.55
C PRO A 97 24.23 -7.06 2.81
N THR A 98 24.11 -6.13 3.76
CA THR A 98 23.30 -6.31 4.99
C THR A 98 21.84 -6.64 4.67
N ALA A 99 21.26 -6.04 3.64
CA ALA A 99 19.91 -6.33 3.19
C ALA A 99 19.71 -7.81 2.82
N VAL A 100 20.73 -8.45 2.24
CA VAL A 100 20.71 -9.89 1.91
C VAL A 100 20.70 -10.75 3.17
N ASP A 101 21.45 -10.38 4.20
CA ASP A 101 21.41 -11.07 5.49
C ASP A 101 20.01 -10.97 6.11
N ASN A 102 19.35 -9.82 6.00
CA ASN A 102 18.00 -9.61 6.48
C ASN A 102 16.98 -10.42 5.66
N LEU A 103 17.08 -10.42 4.33
CA LEU A 103 16.23 -11.22 3.44
C LEU A 103 16.37 -12.72 3.70
N ASN A 104 17.60 -13.20 3.94
CA ASN A 104 17.87 -14.63 4.25
C ASN A 104 17.21 -15.12 5.54
N LYS A 105 16.90 -14.22 6.50
CA LYS A 105 16.15 -14.60 7.73
C LYS A 105 14.74 -15.09 7.40
N GLY A 106 14.15 -14.67 6.27
CA GLY A 106 12.81 -15.11 5.85
C GLY A 106 11.70 -14.71 6.83
N THR A 107 11.90 -13.62 7.58
CA THR A 107 10.97 -13.12 8.62
C THR A 107 9.57 -12.90 8.04
N PHE A 108 9.47 -12.22 6.90
CA PHE A 108 8.22 -12.07 6.18
C PHE A 108 8.08 -13.16 5.11
N ASN A 109 6.96 -13.89 5.14
CA ASN A 109 6.67 -14.99 4.21
C ASN A 109 5.16 -15.12 3.93
N THR A 110 4.75 -16.13 3.17
CA THR A 110 3.35 -16.34 2.76
C THR A 110 2.37 -16.51 3.93
N SER A 111 2.83 -16.93 5.12
CA SER A 111 1.96 -17.04 6.30
C SER A 111 1.49 -15.65 6.80
N CYS A 112 2.18 -14.59 6.43
CA CYS A 112 1.86 -13.22 6.80
C CYS A 112 0.71 -12.60 5.97
N LEU A 113 0.25 -13.29 4.92
CA LEU A 113 -0.78 -12.85 3.98
C LEU A 113 -1.82 -13.93 3.72
N SER A 114 -3.02 -13.52 3.31
CA SER A 114 -4.03 -14.41 2.75
C SER A 114 -3.71 -14.69 1.28
N GLU A 115 -3.96 -15.91 0.80
CA GLU A 115 -3.64 -16.33 -0.58
C GLU A 115 -4.36 -15.50 -1.66
N ASP A 116 -5.53 -14.95 -1.37
CA ASP A 116 -6.29 -14.10 -2.28
C ASP A 116 -5.67 -12.71 -2.46
N SER A 117 -4.76 -12.31 -1.58
CA SER A 117 -4.12 -11.00 -1.58
C SER A 117 -2.94 -10.85 -2.51
N TYR A 118 -2.32 -11.96 -2.93
CA TYR A 118 -1.14 -11.93 -3.80
C TYR A 118 -1.20 -13.01 -4.89
N TYR A 119 -0.44 -12.80 -5.95
CA TYR A 119 -0.11 -13.81 -6.97
C TYR A 119 1.41 -13.90 -7.05
N LYS A 120 1.94 -15.10 -7.07
CA LYS A 120 3.37 -15.35 -7.27
C LYS A 120 3.61 -16.53 -8.18
N VAL A 121 4.69 -16.47 -8.95
CA VAL A 121 5.17 -17.53 -9.83
C VAL A 121 6.64 -17.35 -10.13
N TYR A 122 7.32 -18.43 -10.41
CA TYR A 122 8.65 -18.42 -11.00
C TYR A 122 8.78 -19.49 -12.09
N GLY A 123 9.70 -19.28 -13.01
CA GLY A 123 9.98 -20.19 -14.13
C GLY A 123 10.98 -19.61 -15.11
N SER A 124 11.25 -20.34 -16.20
CA SER A 124 12.08 -19.83 -17.29
C SER A 124 11.45 -18.56 -17.91
N PRO A 125 12.23 -17.50 -18.22
CA PRO A 125 11.73 -16.19 -18.67
C PRO A 125 11.18 -16.21 -20.09
N THR A 126 10.20 -17.06 -20.37
CA THR A 126 9.60 -17.24 -21.69
C THR A 126 8.44 -16.28 -21.96
N LEU A 127 8.15 -16.00 -23.23
CA LEU A 127 6.96 -15.26 -23.63
C LEU A 127 5.66 -15.94 -23.14
N GLU A 128 5.66 -17.27 -22.98
CA GLU A 128 4.52 -18.01 -22.44
C GLU A 128 4.33 -17.71 -20.96
N LEU A 129 5.41 -17.69 -20.14
CA LEU A 129 5.34 -17.31 -18.75
C LEU A 129 4.84 -15.87 -18.58
N LYS A 130 5.31 -14.95 -19.44
CA LYS A 130 4.81 -13.56 -19.44
C LYS A 130 3.29 -13.51 -19.63
N LYS A 131 2.77 -14.18 -20.67
CA LYS A 131 1.32 -14.25 -20.94
C LYS A 131 0.54 -14.91 -19.80
N GLN A 132 1.10 -15.95 -19.19
CA GLN A 132 0.51 -16.60 -18.00
C GLN A 132 0.36 -15.61 -16.85
N ILE A 133 1.40 -14.83 -16.56
CA ILE A 133 1.39 -13.81 -15.50
C ILE A 133 0.34 -12.74 -15.82
N GLU A 134 0.36 -12.17 -17.02
CA GLU A 134 -0.59 -11.13 -17.45
C GLU A 134 -2.04 -11.62 -17.32
N LYS A 135 -2.32 -12.85 -17.74
CA LYS A 135 -3.63 -13.47 -17.59
C LYS A 135 -4.02 -13.65 -16.13
N ALA A 136 -3.14 -14.21 -15.31
CA ALA A 136 -3.43 -14.50 -13.90
C ALA A 136 -3.69 -13.23 -13.08
N ILE A 137 -2.89 -12.17 -13.26
CA ILE A 137 -3.11 -10.90 -12.56
C ILE A 137 -4.35 -10.18 -13.06
N LYS A 138 -4.69 -10.32 -14.34
CA LYS A 138 -5.93 -9.77 -14.89
C LYS A 138 -7.15 -10.48 -14.32
N GLU A 139 -7.14 -11.80 -14.23
CA GLU A 139 -8.24 -12.60 -13.68
C GLU A 139 -8.39 -12.38 -12.17
N LYS A 140 -7.28 -12.40 -11.43
CA LYS A 140 -7.30 -12.31 -9.97
C LYS A 140 -7.56 -10.90 -9.44
N PHE A 141 -6.93 -9.89 -10.05
CA PHE A 141 -6.89 -8.53 -9.52
C PHE A 141 -7.53 -7.50 -10.44
N ASN A 142 -7.87 -7.88 -11.68
CA ASN A 142 -8.27 -6.97 -12.77
C ASN A 142 -7.22 -5.86 -13.00
N GLU A 143 -5.94 -6.25 -12.97
CA GLU A 143 -4.78 -5.36 -13.14
C GLU A 143 -3.94 -5.72 -14.37
N THR A 144 -2.99 -4.84 -14.69
CA THR A 144 -1.88 -5.03 -15.61
C THR A 144 -0.58 -4.88 -14.83
N SER A 145 0.53 -5.43 -15.34
CA SER A 145 1.84 -5.30 -14.70
C SER A 145 2.53 -4.00 -15.10
N ASP A 146 3.21 -3.37 -14.14
CA ASP A 146 4.04 -2.18 -14.35
C ASP A 146 5.52 -2.51 -14.58
N ILE A 147 5.90 -3.81 -14.51
CA ILE A 147 7.31 -4.22 -14.56
C ILE A 147 7.64 -5.26 -15.62
N LEU A 148 6.68 -6.03 -16.15
CA LEU A 148 6.98 -7.14 -17.08
C LEU A 148 7.66 -6.67 -18.37
N ASP A 149 7.41 -5.44 -18.82
CA ASP A 149 8.03 -4.87 -20.02
C ASP A 149 9.46 -4.35 -19.77
N ASP A 150 9.93 -4.35 -18.52
CA ASP A 150 11.31 -3.98 -18.17
C ASP A 150 12.28 -5.16 -18.23
N PHE A 151 11.79 -6.37 -18.47
CA PHE A 151 12.58 -7.61 -18.53
C PHE A 151 12.62 -8.17 -19.94
N SER A 152 13.71 -8.90 -20.23
CA SER A 152 13.89 -9.61 -21.50
C SER A 152 13.17 -10.96 -21.44
N TRP A 153 12.52 -11.35 -22.55
CA TRP A 153 11.76 -12.60 -22.67
C TRP A 153 12.27 -13.44 -23.80
N GLU A 154 12.40 -14.74 -23.56
CA GLU A 154 12.95 -15.74 -24.48
C GLU A 154 11.85 -16.46 -25.25
N GLU A 155 12.13 -16.96 -26.46
CA GLU A 155 11.17 -17.77 -27.23
C GLU A 155 11.06 -19.21 -26.74
N GLY A 156 12.09 -19.72 -26.05
CA GLY A 156 12.17 -21.09 -25.54
C GLY A 156 12.62 -21.14 -24.08
N GLU A 157 12.52 -22.32 -23.46
CA GLU A 157 13.01 -22.55 -22.11
C GLU A 157 14.53 -22.41 -22.04
N SER A 158 15.01 -21.87 -20.92
CA SER A 158 16.43 -21.74 -20.58
C SER A 158 16.65 -22.11 -19.13
N ASP A 159 17.92 -22.18 -18.72
CA ASP A 159 18.31 -22.41 -17.33
C ASP A 159 18.19 -21.14 -16.47
N ASN A 160 17.74 -20.01 -17.07
CA ASN A 160 17.46 -18.77 -16.35
C ASN A 160 16.13 -18.84 -15.62
N TYR A 161 15.97 -18.03 -14.58
CA TYR A 161 14.73 -17.94 -13.80
C TYR A 161 14.22 -16.50 -13.74
N PHE A 162 12.93 -16.36 -13.96
CA PHE A 162 12.16 -15.16 -13.66
C PHE A 162 11.27 -15.44 -12.45
N LEU A 163 11.29 -14.55 -11.46
CA LEU A 163 10.45 -14.64 -10.28
C LEU A 163 9.54 -13.41 -10.23
N TYR A 164 8.27 -13.62 -9.98
CA TYR A 164 7.25 -12.58 -10.00
C TYR A 164 6.31 -12.70 -8.81
N VAL A 165 6.03 -11.54 -8.19
CA VAL A 165 4.97 -11.40 -7.18
C VAL A 165 4.22 -10.10 -7.44
N MET A 166 2.89 -10.16 -7.43
CA MET A 166 2.00 -9.00 -7.28
C MET A 166 1.17 -9.16 -6.01
N LEU A 167 1.19 -8.15 -5.17
CA LEU A 167 0.28 -7.99 -4.04
C LEU A 167 -0.66 -6.84 -4.37
N LYS A 168 -1.97 -7.07 -4.20
CA LYS A 168 -2.97 -6.03 -4.31
C LYS A 168 -3.92 -6.09 -3.14
N LYS A 169 -4.01 -4.98 -2.44
CA LYS A 169 -4.95 -4.79 -1.33
C LYS A 169 -5.68 -3.46 -1.49
N GLN A 170 -6.95 -3.48 -1.17
CA GLN A 170 -7.80 -2.30 -1.13
C GLN A 170 -8.62 -2.36 0.14
N PHE A 171 -8.75 -1.26 0.82
CA PHE A 171 -9.53 -1.17 2.05
C PHE A 171 -10.33 0.12 2.12
N GLU A 172 -11.48 0.05 2.76
CA GLU A 172 -12.33 1.20 3.07
C GLU A 172 -12.54 1.32 4.57
N PHE A 173 -12.66 2.55 5.03
CA PHE A 173 -13.13 2.77 6.38
C PHE A 173 -14.64 2.49 6.48
N PRO A 174 -15.13 1.94 7.59
CA PRO A 174 -16.57 1.69 7.80
C PRO A 174 -17.42 2.96 7.65
N LYS A 175 -16.88 4.10 8.07
CA LYS A 175 -17.43 5.44 7.88
C LYS A 175 -16.36 6.35 7.31
N VAL A 176 -16.73 7.23 6.40
CA VAL A 176 -15.82 8.24 5.82
C VAL A 176 -15.39 9.20 6.92
N PHE A 177 -14.11 9.43 7.08
CA PHE A 177 -13.57 10.44 7.99
C PHE A 177 -13.91 11.86 7.50
N THR A 178 -13.90 12.83 8.39
CA THR A 178 -14.09 14.24 8.05
C THR A 178 -12.87 14.74 7.26
N LYS A 179 -13.12 15.46 6.15
CA LYS A 179 -12.07 16.26 5.52
C LYS A 179 -11.82 17.46 6.41
N LEU A 180 -10.59 17.63 6.84
CA LEU A 180 -10.18 18.74 7.69
C LEU A 180 -9.63 19.89 6.85
N GLU A 181 -9.52 21.07 7.46
CA GLU A 181 -8.81 22.18 6.85
C GLU A 181 -7.34 21.85 6.62
N ASN A 182 -6.76 22.42 5.57
CA ASN A 182 -5.34 22.28 5.31
C ASN A 182 -4.54 22.90 6.48
N GLY A 183 -3.38 22.32 6.75
CA GLY A 183 -2.56 22.75 7.87
C GLY A 183 -1.07 22.54 7.62
N ASP A 184 -0.29 22.66 8.69
CA ASP A 184 1.15 22.44 8.64
C ASP A 184 1.50 20.98 8.93
N PHE A 185 2.59 20.51 8.30
CA PHE A 185 3.29 19.25 8.61
C PHE A 185 4.78 19.58 8.80
N GLY A 186 5.23 19.66 10.02
CA GLY A 186 6.55 20.20 10.32
C GLY A 186 6.76 21.57 9.67
N LYS A 187 7.73 21.67 8.79
CA LYS A 187 8.03 22.91 8.02
C LYS A 187 7.15 23.11 6.77
N TYR A 188 6.41 22.10 6.33
CA TYR A 188 5.61 22.12 5.10
C TYR A 188 4.24 22.73 5.39
N LYS A 189 3.77 23.61 4.49
CA LYS A 189 2.53 24.37 4.63
C LYS A 189 1.45 23.86 3.69
N ASN A 190 0.18 24.12 4.04
CA ASN A 190 -0.98 23.84 3.19
C ASN A 190 -1.19 22.33 2.87
N VAL A 191 -0.79 21.46 3.78
CA VAL A 191 -0.95 20.01 3.68
C VAL A 191 -2.42 19.64 3.86
N LYS A 192 -2.93 18.72 3.02
CA LYS A 192 -4.32 18.24 3.08
C LYS A 192 -4.47 17.18 4.15
N TYR A 193 -5.53 17.31 4.97
CA TYR A 193 -5.79 16.44 6.10
C TYR A 193 -7.19 15.83 6.07
N PHE A 194 -7.34 14.72 6.76
CA PHE A 194 -8.61 14.14 7.16
C PHE A 194 -8.52 13.63 8.59
N GLY A 195 -9.66 13.37 9.22
CA GLY A 195 -9.65 12.86 10.58
C GLY A 195 -10.95 13.08 11.32
N ILE A 196 -10.85 13.48 12.59
CA ILE A 196 -11.94 13.66 13.54
C ILE A 196 -11.78 15.01 14.24
N ASP A 197 -12.80 15.85 14.16
CA ASP A 197 -12.94 17.12 14.87
C ASP A 197 -14.15 17.11 15.82
N SER A 198 -14.50 18.26 16.39
CA SER A 198 -15.63 18.43 17.29
C SER A 198 -16.99 18.13 16.63
N ASN A 199 -17.10 18.28 15.30
CA ASN A 199 -18.33 18.13 14.54
C ASN A 199 -18.49 16.73 13.93
N THR A 200 -17.48 15.87 14.08
CA THR A 200 -17.49 14.52 13.51
C THR A 200 -18.44 13.59 14.26
N ASP A 201 -19.25 12.83 13.52
CA ASP A 201 -20.21 11.84 14.02
C ASP A 201 -19.51 10.80 14.94
N GLU A 202 -20.20 10.36 15.99
CA GLU A 202 -19.73 9.33 16.93
C GLU A 202 -19.37 8.01 16.20
N ALA A 203 -20.14 7.62 15.21
CA ALA A 203 -19.89 6.41 14.42
C ALA A 203 -18.54 6.41 13.66
N VAL A 204 -17.96 7.60 13.38
CA VAL A 204 -16.63 7.73 12.81
C VAL A 204 -15.55 7.49 13.88
N ARG A 205 -15.84 7.85 15.13
CA ARG A 205 -14.91 7.66 16.26
C ARG A 205 -14.73 6.19 16.62
N ASP A 206 -15.80 5.37 16.52
CA ASP A 206 -15.79 3.95 16.84
C ASP A 206 -14.87 3.09 15.95
N GLN A 207 -14.45 3.63 14.81
CA GLN A 207 -13.49 2.95 13.93
C GLN A 207 -12.03 3.18 14.31
N VAL A 208 -11.76 4.06 15.30
CA VAL A 208 -10.43 4.35 15.80
C VAL A 208 -10.20 3.64 17.13
N LYS A 209 -9.16 2.82 17.21
CA LYS A 209 -8.69 2.20 18.45
C LYS A 209 -7.35 2.81 18.84
N VAL A 210 -7.24 3.32 20.05
CA VAL A 210 -5.97 3.79 20.62
C VAL A 210 -5.16 2.57 21.05
N LEU A 211 -3.96 2.43 20.53
CA LEU A 211 -3.01 1.40 20.93
C LEU A 211 -2.23 1.87 22.17
N TYR A 212 -1.71 3.08 22.13
CA TYR A 212 -1.18 3.82 23.27
C TYR A 212 -1.23 5.33 22.99
N TYR A 213 -1.17 6.14 24.04
CA TYR A 213 -1.10 7.60 23.98
C TYR A 213 -0.30 8.12 25.16
N ASN A 214 0.86 8.71 24.90
CA ASN A 214 1.70 9.40 25.87
C ASN A 214 1.58 10.93 25.72
N SER A 215 1.50 11.41 24.48
CA SER A 215 1.30 12.83 24.14
C SER A 215 0.78 12.96 22.70
N SER A 216 0.50 14.19 22.24
CA SER A 216 0.13 14.48 20.86
C SER A 216 1.25 14.18 19.83
N SER A 217 2.48 13.95 20.29
CA SER A 217 3.65 13.61 19.48
C SER A 217 4.20 12.19 19.73
N ASP A 218 3.62 11.43 20.67
CA ASP A 218 4.01 10.03 20.95
C ASP A 218 2.76 9.18 21.23
N PHE A 219 2.28 8.54 20.17
CA PHE A 219 1.09 7.70 20.21
C PHE A 219 1.08 6.66 19.09
N ALA A 220 0.22 5.66 19.22
CA ALA A 220 -0.19 4.81 18.10
C ALA A 220 -1.70 4.57 18.15
N ILE A 221 -2.30 4.56 16.95
CA ILE A 221 -3.71 4.27 16.73
C ILE A 221 -3.86 3.17 15.69
N LYS A 222 -5.00 2.49 15.74
CA LYS A 222 -5.43 1.54 14.74
C LYS A 222 -6.77 1.97 14.16
N LEU A 223 -6.83 2.09 12.84
CA LEU A 223 -8.05 2.37 12.11
C LEU A 223 -8.64 1.06 11.61
N LYS A 224 -9.91 0.80 11.89
CA LYS A 224 -10.64 -0.35 11.38
C LYS A 224 -10.96 -0.15 9.91
N THR A 225 -10.90 -1.22 9.14
CA THR A 225 -11.38 -1.25 7.77
C THR A 225 -12.61 -2.15 7.65
N LYS A 226 -13.35 -2.05 6.55
CA LYS A 226 -14.45 -2.97 6.22
C LYS A 226 -13.91 -4.36 5.88
N GLN A 227 -12.74 -4.41 5.27
CA GLN A 227 -12.04 -5.62 4.86
C GLN A 227 -11.27 -6.24 6.03
N ASN A 228 -10.41 -7.20 5.72
CA ASN A 228 -9.61 -7.90 6.73
C ASN A 228 -8.28 -7.19 7.05
N ASP A 229 -8.17 -5.90 6.78
CA ASP A 229 -6.95 -5.12 7.01
C ASP A 229 -7.07 -4.23 8.25
N GLU A 230 -5.93 -3.90 8.83
CA GLU A 230 -5.75 -2.94 9.91
C GLU A 230 -4.74 -1.88 9.44
N VAL A 231 -5.12 -0.60 9.55
CA VAL A 231 -4.20 0.53 9.32
C VAL A 231 -3.69 0.99 10.67
N ILE A 232 -2.39 0.88 10.91
CA ILE A 232 -1.76 1.32 12.15
C ILE A 232 -0.93 2.56 11.84
N ILE A 233 -1.13 3.63 12.59
CA ILE A 233 -0.38 4.88 12.46
C ILE A 233 0.27 5.18 13.80
N SER A 234 1.56 5.47 13.79
CA SER A 234 2.30 5.84 14.98
C SER A 234 3.19 7.07 14.77
N ARG A 235 3.39 7.80 15.83
CA ARG A 235 4.29 8.95 15.91
C ARG A 235 5.17 8.84 17.17
N GLY A 236 6.37 9.45 17.17
CA GLY A 236 7.30 9.41 18.30
C GLY A 236 8.16 8.14 18.32
N ASN A 237 8.29 7.45 17.18
CA ASN A 237 9.21 6.30 17.07
C ASN A 237 10.65 6.79 17.01
N THR A 238 11.55 6.08 17.69
CA THR A 238 13.00 6.37 17.75
C THR A 238 13.85 5.27 17.14
N GLU A 239 13.24 4.15 16.83
CA GLU A 239 13.86 2.99 16.19
C GLU A 239 14.17 3.30 14.73
N ASN A 240 15.19 2.67 14.16
CA ASN A 240 15.69 2.94 12.83
C ASN A 240 15.31 1.89 11.76
N ASN A 241 14.42 0.96 12.08
CA ASN A 241 13.86 0.00 11.13
C ASN A 241 12.38 -0.31 11.45
N PHE A 242 11.64 -0.76 10.43
CA PHE A 242 10.20 -1.01 10.59
C PHE A 242 9.88 -2.15 11.55
N GLY A 243 10.72 -3.18 11.59
CA GLY A 243 10.53 -4.33 12.49
C GLY A 243 10.54 -3.92 13.96
N ASP A 244 11.55 -3.16 14.37
CA ASP A 244 11.68 -2.68 15.74
C ASP A 244 10.60 -1.64 16.08
N ILE A 245 10.25 -0.72 15.16
CA ILE A 245 9.11 0.20 15.36
C ILE A 245 7.82 -0.60 15.61
N PHE A 246 7.51 -1.59 14.78
CA PHE A 246 6.29 -2.38 14.92
C PHE A 246 6.26 -3.19 16.22
N LYS A 247 7.39 -3.77 16.60
CA LYS A 247 7.58 -4.45 17.89
C LYS A 247 7.38 -3.49 19.05
N GLY A 248 7.99 -2.32 19.01
CA GLY A 248 7.84 -1.26 20.04
C GLY A 248 6.39 -0.82 20.22
N ILE A 249 5.64 -0.63 19.10
CA ILE A 249 4.20 -0.33 19.14
C ILE A 249 3.43 -1.46 19.85
N THR A 250 3.73 -2.72 19.51
CA THR A 250 3.06 -3.89 20.10
C THR A 250 3.32 -3.97 21.60
N GLU A 251 4.55 -3.78 22.03
CA GLU A 251 4.94 -3.79 23.45
C GLU A 251 4.30 -2.62 24.23
N LYS A 252 4.35 -1.39 23.69
CA LYS A 252 3.70 -0.22 24.31
C LYS A 252 2.18 -0.44 24.42
N SER A 253 1.55 -0.98 23.35
CA SER A 253 0.11 -1.29 23.34
C SER A 253 -0.31 -2.34 24.36
N SER A 254 0.54 -3.34 24.62
CA SER A 254 0.26 -4.39 25.62
C SER A 254 0.29 -3.86 27.04
N LYS A 255 1.15 -2.87 27.32
CA LYS A 255 1.34 -2.24 28.62
C LYS A 255 0.45 -1.01 28.84
N TYR A 256 -0.25 -0.53 27.80
CA TYR A 256 -1.07 0.67 27.90
C TYR A 256 -2.36 0.41 28.68
N GLU A 257 -2.49 1.05 29.83
CA GLU A 257 -3.64 0.96 30.75
C GLU A 257 -4.69 2.05 30.51
N GLY A 258 -4.35 3.07 29.69
CA GLY A 258 -5.26 4.15 29.34
C GLY A 258 -6.42 3.71 28.47
N LYS A 259 -7.36 4.61 28.23
CA LYS A 259 -8.56 4.35 27.44
C LYS A 259 -8.23 4.01 25.99
N LYS A 260 -8.63 2.81 25.56
CA LYS A 260 -8.39 2.29 24.19
C LYS A 260 -9.47 2.68 23.20
N SER A 261 -10.64 3.15 23.63
CA SER A 261 -11.66 3.76 22.77
C SER A 261 -11.34 5.23 22.49
N PHE A 262 -11.82 5.72 21.36
CA PHE A 262 -11.69 7.13 20.98
C PHE A 262 -12.84 7.92 21.62
N SER A 263 -12.50 8.94 22.42
CA SER A 263 -13.49 9.73 23.17
C SER A 263 -14.17 10.80 22.32
N LYS A 264 -15.30 11.35 22.80
CA LYS A 264 -16.02 12.44 22.11
C LYS A 264 -15.18 13.71 21.97
N THR A 265 -14.29 13.95 22.93
CA THR A 265 -13.39 15.12 22.98
C THR A 265 -12.08 14.89 22.23
N ASP A 266 -11.74 13.64 21.90
CA ASP A 266 -10.49 13.34 21.18
C ASP A 266 -10.55 13.88 19.74
N LYS A 267 -9.41 14.38 19.27
CA LYS A 267 -9.21 14.86 17.90
C LYS A 267 -8.20 13.99 17.17
N LEU A 268 -8.42 13.81 15.87
CA LEU A 268 -7.53 13.06 14.98
C LEU A 268 -7.26 13.86 13.71
N LYS A 269 -5.99 13.99 13.35
CA LYS A 269 -5.55 14.68 12.14
C LYS A 269 -4.50 13.82 11.43
N ILE A 270 -4.84 13.32 10.23
CA ILE A 270 -3.98 12.46 9.41
C ILE A 270 -3.79 13.13 8.04
N PRO A 271 -2.54 13.25 7.54
CA PRO A 271 -2.32 13.79 6.19
C PRO A 271 -2.81 12.80 5.14
N LYS A 272 -3.32 13.30 4.02
CA LYS A 272 -3.53 12.47 2.83
C LYS A 272 -2.19 12.10 2.25
N ILE A 273 -2.08 10.86 1.76
CA ILE A 273 -0.86 10.30 1.19
C ILE A 273 -1.18 9.70 -0.16
N SER A 274 -0.32 9.92 -1.15
CA SER A 274 -0.38 9.26 -2.44
C SER A 274 1.02 9.19 -3.03
N PHE A 275 1.49 7.99 -3.36
CA PHE A 275 2.74 7.81 -4.10
C PHE A 275 2.72 6.56 -4.96
N ASN A 276 3.53 6.59 -6.01
CA ASN A 276 3.82 5.45 -6.87
C ASN A 276 5.33 5.39 -7.10
N LEU A 277 5.95 4.32 -6.65
CA LEU A 277 7.39 4.09 -6.71
C LEU A 277 7.71 2.94 -7.65
N LYS A 278 8.81 3.07 -8.37
CA LYS A 278 9.47 1.98 -9.09
C LYS A 278 10.96 2.06 -8.77
N GLN A 279 11.45 1.07 -8.03
CA GLN A 279 12.82 1.04 -7.52
C GLN A 279 13.55 -0.20 -8.04
N GLU A 280 14.74 0.01 -8.58
CA GLU A 280 15.70 -1.04 -8.90
C GLU A 280 16.55 -1.35 -7.66
N ILE A 281 16.69 -2.63 -7.33
CA ILE A 281 17.42 -3.10 -6.13
C ILE A 281 18.83 -3.50 -6.55
N THR A 282 19.61 -2.51 -6.93
CA THR A 282 20.94 -2.69 -7.53
C THR A 282 21.97 -3.36 -6.63
N GLU A 283 21.76 -3.35 -5.32
CA GLU A 283 22.68 -3.98 -4.36
C GLU A 283 22.72 -5.52 -4.45
N VAL A 284 21.71 -6.15 -5.05
CA VAL A 284 21.70 -7.61 -5.29
C VAL A 284 22.04 -7.98 -6.73
N GLU A 285 22.15 -7.02 -7.64
CA GLU A 285 22.36 -7.25 -9.06
C GLU A 285 23.83 -7.51 -9.41
N ASN A 286 24.04 -8.27 -10.48
CA ASN A 286 25.33 -8.52 -11.12
C ASN A 286 26.42 -9.10 -10.18
N LYS A 287 26.01 -9.80 -9.12
CA LYS A 287 26.88 -10.48 -8.17
C LYS A 287 26.65 -11.99 -8.25
N PRO A 288 27.72 -12.79 -8.41
CA PRO A 288 27.57 -14.24 -8.48
C PRO A 288 27.21 -14.84 -7.11
N TYR A 289 26.34 -15.82 -7.14
CA TYR A 289 26.02 -16.71 -6.01
C TYR A 289 25.81 -18.14 -6.52
N THR A 290 25.83 -19.11 -5.62
CA THR A 290 25.76 -20.52 -6.01
C THR A 290 24.50 -21.20 -5.50
N PHE A 291 23.92 -22.07 -6.31
CA PHE A 291 22.89 -22.99 -5.90
C PHE A 291 23.45 -24.21 -5.13
N SER A 292 22.60 -24.99 -4.48
CA SER A 292 23.04 -26.16 -3.71
C SER A 292 23.68 -27.25 -4.56
N ASN A 293 23.35 -27.32 -5.86
CA ASN A 293 23.94 -28.23 -6.84
C ASN A 293 25.31 -27.80 -7.36
N GLY A 294 25.75 -26.57 -7.01
CA GLY A 294 27.03 -26.00 -7.40
C GLY A 294 26.97 -25.05 -8.60
N ASP A 295 25.81 -24.90 -9.25
CA ASP A 295 25.62 -23.96 -10.35
C ASP A 295 25.76 -22.52 -9.86
N ILE A 296 26.33 -21.68 -10.72
CA ILE A 296 26.57 -20.26 -10.40
C ILE A 296 25.57 -19.41 -11.17
N TYR A 297 24.84 -18.59 -10.43
CA TYR A 297 23.89 -17.62 -10.96
C TYR A 297 24.25 -16.20 -10.55
N TYR A 298 23.63 -15.22 -11.19
CA TYR A 298 23.60 -13.81 -10.78
C TYR A 298 22.21 -13.24 -11.03
N ILE A 299 21.81 -12.27 -10.26
CA ILE A 299 20.57 -11.52 -10.49
C ILE A 299 20.88 -10.44 -11.52
N GLU A 300 20.33 -10.55 -12.74
CA GLU A 300 20.53 -9.57 -13.80
C GLU A 300 19.82 -8.26 -13.46
N LYS A 301 18.56 -8.35 -12.99
CA LYS A 301 17.72 -7.21 -12.65
C LYS A 301 16.75 -7.55 -11.55
N ALA A 302 16.61 -6.66 -10.57
CA ALA A 302 15.65 -6.76 -9.49
C ALA A 302 14.84 -5.46 -9.36
N LEU A 303 13.50 -5.55 -9.54
CA LEU A 303 12.60 -4.42 -9.51
C LEU A 303 11.49 -4.61 -8.46
N GLN A 304 11.13 -3.52 -7.78
CA GLN A 304 9.94 -3.44 -6.97
C GLN A 304 9.15 -2.18 -7.29
N THR A 305 7.82 -2.31 -7.39
CA THR A 305 6.89 -1.19 -7.43
C THR A 305 6.06 -1.15 -6.16
N ILE A 306 5.76 0.04 -5.66
CA ILE A 306 4.88 0.27 -4.51
C ILE A 306 3.97 1.44 -4.85
N GLU A 307 2.67 1.18 -4.99
CA GLU A 307 1.63 2.21 -5.10
C GLU A 307 0.82 2.23 -3.80
N PHE A 308 0.66 3.41 -3.22
CA PHE A 308 -0.08 3.58 -1.97
C PHE A 308 -0.85 4.89 -1.95
N ASP A 309 -2.14 4.80 -1.63
CA ASP A 309 -3.05 5.92 -1.41
C ASP A 309 -3.73 5.78 -0.04
N LEU A 310 -3.85 6.90 0.68
CA LEU A 310 -4.62 7.01 1.91
C LEU A 310 -5.36 8.34 1.96
N ASP A 311 -6.68 8.29 2.06
CA ASP A 311 -7.55 9.45 2.23
C ASP A 311 -8.67 9.20 3.23
N GLU A 312 -9.63 10.12 3.35
CA GLU A 312 -10.75 10.03 4.28
C GLU A 312 -11.68 8.84 4.08
N LYS A 313 -11.63 8.19 2.92
CA LYS A 313 -12.51 7.06 2.57
C LYS A 313 -11.87 5.70 2.85
N GLY A 314 -10.59 5.66 2.96
CA GLY A 314 -9.75 4.46 3.01
C GLY A 314 -8.84 4.38 1.79
N GLY A 315 -8.48 3.18 1.40
CA GLY A 315 -7.83 2.85 0.14
C GLY A 315 -8.68 1.83 -0.62
N ARG A 316 -9.45 2.23 -1.57
CA ARG A 316 -10.41 1.63 -2.53
C ARG A 316 -11.19 0.34 -2.20
N ILE A 317 -12.53 0.41 -2.20
CA ILE A 317 -13.67 -0.25 -2.89
C ILE A 317 -15.01 0.21 -2.25
N LYS A 318 -16.16 0.18 -2.98
CA LYS A 318 -17.46 0.74 -2.56
C LYS A 318 -18.50 -0.33 -2.17
N SER A 319 -19.19 -0.14 -1.00
CA SER A 319 -20.51 -0.72 -0.67
C SER A 319 -21.09 -0.08 0.62
N GLU A 320 -22.43 0.04 0.75
CA GLU A 320 -23.10 0.72 1.87
C GLU A 320 -24.01 -0.20 2.73
N ALA A 321 -24.00 0.03 4.07
CA ALA A 321 -25.06 -0.38 5.01
C ALA A 321 -24.97 0.43 6.32
N GLY A 322 -26.09 0.75 6.98
CA GLY A 322 -26.14 1.60 8.18
C GLY A 322 -26.85 0.94 9.37
N MET A 323 -26.42 1.29 10.63
CA MET A 323 -27.11 0.96 11.88
C MET A 323 -26.76 2.00 12.97
N MET A 324 -27.76 2.33 13.84
CA MET A 324 -27.63 3.35 14.89
C MET A 324 -27.96 2.76 16.28
N THR A 325 -27.11 3.09 17.30
CA THR A 325 -27.41 2.83 18.73
C THR A 325 -26.91 3.99 19.60
N LYS A 326 -27.63 4.28 20.72
CA LYS A 326 -27.30 5.35 21.69
C LYS A 326 -26.84 4.78 23.02
N LEU A 327 -25.86 5.42 23.68
CA LEU A 327 -25.48 5.15 25.05
C LEU A 327 -25.19 6.42 25.88
N SER A 328 -25.32 6.28 27.21
CA SER A 328 -25.38 7.21 28.31
C SER A 328 -24.03 7.86 28.67
N ALA A 329 -24.11 9.00 29.39
CA ALA A 329 -23.01 9.91 29.73
C ALA A 329 -21.95 9.33 30.68
N ALA A 330 -20.67 9.63 30.38
CA ALA A 330 -19.52 9.46 31.27
C ALA A 330 -18.89 10.82 31.57
N MET A 331 -18.14 10.90 32.70
CA MET A 331 -17.46 12.12 33.16
C MET A 331 -16.50 12.70 32.11
N PRO A 332 -16.27 14.02 32.10
CA PRO A 332 -15.38 14.64 31.13
C PRO A 332 -13.93 14.19 31.37
N GLU A 333 -13.37 13.53 30.34
CA GLU A 333 -11.94 13.25 30.24
C GLU A 333 -11.24 14.43 29.55
N GLU A 334 -9.97 14.67 29.90
CA GLU A 334 -9.15 15.62 29.16
C GLU A 334 -9.02 15.19 27.69
N PRO A 335 -9.21 16.11 26.70
CA PRO A 335 -9.17 15.79 25.30
C PRO A 335 -7.76 15.35 24.87
N ARG A 336 -7.63 14.18 24.24
CA ARG A 336 -6.40 13.74 23.60
C ARG A 336 -6.35 14.23 22.16
N GLU A 337 -5.19 14.66 21.72
CA GLU A 337 -4.96 15.14 20.37
C GLU A 337 -3.97 14.21 19.63
N PHE A 338 -4.48 13.47 18.67
CA PHE A 338 -3.70 12.56 17.81
C PHE A 338 -3.31 13.30 16.54
N MET A 339 -2.23 14.09 16.61
CA MET A 339 -1.80 14.97 15.53
C MET A 339 -0.68 14.33 14.70
N VAL A 340 -1.00 13.85 13.50
CA VAL A 340 -0.03 13.34 12.53
C VAL A 340 0.44 14.51 11.65
N ASP A 341 1.17 15.43 12.25
CA ASP A 341 1.63 16.70 11.64
C ASP A 341 3.16 16.85 11.63
N ASP A 342 3.88 15.78 11.82
CA ASP A 342 5.32 15.63 11.69
C ASP A 342 5.64 14.16 11.38
N THR A 343 6.90 13.78 11.30
CA THR A 343 7.37 12.42 11.01
C THR A 343 6.53 11.34 11.71
N PHE A 344 6.03 10.41 10.95
CA PHE A 344 5.19 9.30 11.41
C PHE A 344 5.44 8.03 10.59
N THR A 345 4.99 6.90 11.14
CA THR A 345 5.04 5.61 10.46
C THR A 345 3.64 5.04 10.31
N ILE A 346 3.35 4.47 9.14
CA ILE A 346 2.13 3.74 8.82
C ILE A 346 2.45 2.29 8.53
N PHE A 347 1.62 1.37 9.03
CA PHE A 347 1.65 -0.05 8.72
C PHE A 347 0.30 -0.53 8.23
N LEU A 348 0.32 -1.44 7.27
CA LEU A 348 -0.86 -2.23 6.88
C LEU A 348 -0.62 -3.68 7.27
N LYS A 349 -1.60 -4.26 7.99
CA LYS A 349 -1.54 -5.62 8.50
C LYS A 349 -2.88 -6.32 8.30
N GLU A 350 -2.89 -7.58 7.90
CA GLU A 350 -4.13 -8.38 7.96
C GLU A 350 -4.48 -8.74 9.40
N LYS A 351 -5.78 -8.74 9.73
CA LYS A 351 -6.27 -9.18 11.04
C LYS A 351 -5.87 -10.63 11.29
N GLY A 352 -5.36 -10.90 12.49
CA GLY A 352 -4.92 -12.25 12.88
C GLY A 352 -3.55 -12.65 12.34
N LYS A 353 -2.88 -11.83 11.53
CA LYS A 353 -1.49 -12.03 11.14
C LYS A 353 -0.55 -11.31 12.10
N ASP A 354 0.67 -11.82 12.26
CA ASP A 354 1.62 -11.28 13.25
C ASP A 354 2.38 -10.06 12.71
N LEU A 355 2.71 -10.04 11.42
CA LEU A 355 3.50 -9.01 10.79
C LEU A 355 2.68 -8.15 9.81
N PRO A 356 3.05 -6.87 9.62
CA PRO A 356 2.52 -6.04 8.55
C PRO A 356 3.00 -6.56 7.19
N TYR A 357 2.27 -6.27 6.13
CA TYR A 357 2.66 -6.55 4.75
C TYR A 357 3.16 -5.30 4.00
N PHE A 358 2.96 -4.14 4.61
CA PHE A 358 3.41 -2.85 4.11
C PHE A 358 3.77 -1.95 5.28
N ALA A 359 4.79 -1.12 5.11
CA ALA A 359 5.18 -0.04 6.00
C ALA A 359 5.69 1.17 5.23
N ALA A 360 5.44 2.37 5.75
CA ALA A 360 6.08 3.59 5.25
C ALA A 360 6.32 4.58 6.40
N GLN A 361 7.50 5.20 6.41
CA GLN A 361 7.80 6.37 7.23
C GLN A 361 7.81 7.61 6.35
N ILE A 362 7.10 8.64 6.76
CA ILE A 362 6.96 9.91 6.06
C ILE A 362 7.49 11.03 6.96
N SER A 363 8.57 11.67 6.53
CA SER A 363 9.18 12.83 7.16
C SER A 363 9.11 14.08 6.26
N ASP A 364 9.05 13.89 4.94
CA ASP A 364 8.84 14.92 3.93
C ASP A 364 7.52 14.69 3.21
N ILE A 365 6.47 15.36 3.65
CA ILE A 365 5.11 15.20 3.12
C ILE A 365 4.99 15.75 1.69
N SER A 366 5.84 16.68 1.27
CA SER A 366 5.79 17.28 -0.07
C SER A 366 6.08 16.29 -1.20
N GLN A 367 6.63 15.13 -0.85
CA GLN A 367 6.97 14.08 -1.81
C GLN A 367 5.81 13.09 -2.03
N VAL A 368 4.76 13.16 -1.21
CA VAL A 368 3.71 12.14 -1.16
C VAL A 368 2.29 12.73 -1.10
N GLN A 369 2.14 14.02 -1.46
CA GLN A 369 0.83 14.66 -1.47
C GLN A 369 0.58 15.55 -2.70
#